data_81d7d018aa0c4be46a8962ce99ed2731
#
_entry.id   81d7d018aa0c4be46a8962ce99ed2731
#
_cell.length_a   1.000
_cell.length_b   1.000
_cell.length_c   1.000
_cell.angle_alpha   90.00
_cell.angle_beta   90.00
_cell.angle_gamma   90.00
#
_symmetry.space_group_name_H-M   'P 1'
#
loop_
_entity.id
_entity.type
_entity.pdbx_description
1 polymer ?
#
loop_
_entity_poly.entity_id
_entity_poly.type
_entity_poly.pdbx_seq_one_letter_code
_entity_poly.pdbx_strand_id
1 'polypeptide(L)'
;MKRGSVAVSTYIANRLLQMLVVVFGISIIVFVITNMIGDPVSVLLPPETPFEQREIFREQMGFNRPLVVQYVDFLGDAVRGDFGESFRTGRPAVQLVMERMPATLTLTFSAIFVAILISVPMGIVSSYKRHSIWDNIATLFVVTGQAMPIFWLGLLLIIIFGVNLKWLPVSGYG
;
A
#
# COMPACT_ATOMS: atom_id res chain seq x y z
N MET A 1 -20.16 -29.92 24.07
CA MET A 1 -19.03 -29.43 23.27
C MET A 1 -19.40 -28.82 21.90
N LYS A 2 -20.66 -28.79 21.43
CA LYS A 2 -21.05 -28.24 20.09
C LYS A 2 -21.29 -26.73 20.05
N ARG A 3 -21.47 -26.02 21.18
CA ARG A 3 -21.78 -24.57 21.19
C ARG A 3 -20.59 -23.65 20.87
N GLY A 4 -19.37 -24.08 21.14
CA GLY A 4 -18.17 -23.26 20.85
C GLY A 4 -17.81 -23.23 19.36
N SER A 5 -18.02 -24.31 18.61
CA SER A 5 -17.68 -24.35 17.17
C SER A 5 -18.61 -23.51 16.30
N VAL A 6 -19.89 -23.42 16.67
CA VAL A 6 -20.87 -22.57 15.95
C VAL A 6 -20.57 -21.09 16.16
N ALA A 7 -20.15 -20.68 17.35
CA ALA A 7 -19.78 -19.30 17.63
C ALA A 7 -18.52 -18.86 16.84
N VAL A 8 -17.52 -19.73 16.73
CA VAL A 8 -16.30 -19.46 15.97
C VAL A 8 -16.58 -19.40 14.47
N SER A 9 -17.38 -20.32 13.92
CA SER A 9 -17.73 -20.30 12.49
C SER A 9 -18.54 -19.07 12.10
N THR A 10 -19.50 -18.66 12.94
CA THR A 10 -20.28 -17.44 12.73
C THR A 10 -19.40 -16.18 12.80
N TYR A 11 -18.46 -16.16 13.76
CA TYR A 11 -17.50 -15.05 13.85
C TYR A 11 -16.62 -14.95 12.59
N ILE A 12 -16.06 -16.06 12.12
CA ILE A 12 -15.24 -16.12 10.89
C ILE A 12 -16.07 -15.69 9.68
N ALA A 13 -17.29 -16.21 9.53
CA ALA A 13 -18.19 -15.85 8.44
C ALA A 13 -18.50 -14.35 8.41
N ASN A 14 -18.81 -13.75 9.57
CA ASN A 14 -19.04 -12.31 9.68
C ASN A 14 -17.79 -11.49 9.35
N ARG A 15 -16.59 -11.95 9.73
CA ARG A 15 -15.33 -11.30 9.38
C ARG A 15 -15.06 -11.35 7.88
N LEU A 16 -15.28 -12.50 7.25
CA LEU A 16 -15.14 -12.64 5.81
C LEU A 16 -16.12 -11.74 5.05
N LEU A 17 -17.38 -11.68 5.51
CA LEU A 17 -18.35 -10.78 4.93
C LEU A 17 -17.93 -9.30 5.06
N GLN A 18 -17.46 -8.89 6.24
CA GLN A 18 -16.94 -7.54 6.46
C GLN A 18 -15.74 -7.23 5.54
N MET A 19 -14.81 -8.19 5.39
CA MET A 19 -13.68 -8.04 4.45
C MET A 19 -14.16 -7.85 3.02
N LEU A 20 -15.13 -8.63 2.55
CA LEU A 20 -15.68 -8.50 1.20
C LEU A 20 -16.32 -7.12 1.00
N VAL A 21 -17.11 -6.65 1.97
CA VAL A 21 -17.73 -5.32 1.91
C VAL A 21 -16.68 -4.21 1.83
N VAL A 22 -15.61 -4.31 2.64
CA VAL A 22 -14.52 -3.33 2.63
C VAL A 22 -13.76 -3.35 1.31
N VAL A 23 -13.37 -4.52 0.82
CA VAL A 23 -12.65 -4.67 -0.46
C VAL A 23 -13.51 -4.13 -1.62
N PHE A 24 -14.79 -4.47 -1.65
CA PHE A 24 -15.72 -3.97 -2.66
C PHE A 24 -15.90 -2.45 -2.57
N GLY A 25 -16.06 -1.91 -1.37
CA GLY A 25 -16.18 -0.47 -1.16
C GLY A 25 -14.92 0.30 -1.60
N ILE A 26 -13.73 -0.21 -1.26
CA ILE A 26 -12.45 0.39 -1.69
C ILE A 26 -12.31 0.29 -3.21
N SER A 27 -12.66 -0.84 -3.83
CA SER A 27 -12.56 -1.00 -5.28
C SER A 27 -13.44 -0.01 -6.04
N ILE A 28 -14.67 0.25 -5.57
CA ILE A 28 -15.54 1.29 -6.14
C ILE A 28 -14.90 2.67 -6.01
N ILE A 29 -14.42 3.02 -4.81
CA ILE A 29 -13.82 4.33 -4.55
C ILE A 29 -12.61 4.54 -5.46
N VAL A 30 -11.70 3.57 -5.53
CA VAL A 30 -10.50 3.65 -6.37
C VAL A 30 -10.88 3.74 -7.84
N PHE A 31 -11.83 2.92 -8.31
CA PHE A 31 -12.31 2.95 -9.68
C PHE A 31 -12.89 4.32 -10.06
N VAL A 32 -13.76 4.87 -9.22
CA VAL A 32 -14.38 6.18 -9.45
C VAL A 32 -13.31 7.29 -9.44
N ILE A 33 -12.41 7.29 -8.47
CA ILE A 33 -11.34 8.28 -8.37
C ILE A 33 -10.44 8.22 -9.61
N THR A 34 -10.05 7.01 -10.05
CA THR A 34 -9.20 6.84 -11.24
C THR A 34 -9.87 7.38 -12.51
N ASN A 35 -11.17 7.18 -12.65
CA ASN A 35 -11.94 7.70 -13.79
C ASN A 35 -12.25 9.20 -13.69
N MET A 36 -12.25 9.79 -12.47
CA MET A 36 -12.51 11.22 -12.27
C MET A 36 -11.26 12.09 -12.37
N ILE A 37 -10.09 11.56 -11.98
CA ILE A 37 -8.84 12.36 -11.90
C ILE A 37 -8.20 12.58 -13.27
N GLY A 38 -8.49 11.77 -14.26
CA GLY A 38 -7.95 11.94 -15.60
C GLY A 38 -8.76 11.24 -16.67
N ASP A 39 -8.88 11.89 -17.82
CA ASP A 39 -9.36 11.22 -19.03
C ASP A 39 -8.29 10.19 -19.46
N PRO A 40 -8.57 8.87 -19.41
CA PRO A 40 -7.59 7.85 -19.80
C PRO A 40 -7.03 8.08 -21.20
N VAL A 41 -7.83 8.62 -22.11
CA VAL A 41 -7.44 8.94 -23.48
C VAL A 41 -6.34 9.98 -23.52
N SER A 42 -6.40 10.99 -22.65
CA SER A 42 -5.40 12.05 -22.59
C SER A 42 -4.04 11.58 -22.02
N VAL A 43 -4.03 10.48 -21.29
CA VAL A 43 -2.80 9.86 -20.75
C VAL A 43 -2.19 8.87 -21.74
N LEU A 44 -3.03 8.19 -22.52
CA LEU A 44 -2.62 7.14 -23.47
C LEU A 44 -2.20 7.68 -24.83
N LEU A 45 -2.78 8.80 -25.26
CA LEU A 45 -2.47 9.40 -26.56
C LEU A 45 -1.63 10.68 -26.42
N PRO A 46 -0.73 10.94 -27.38
CA PRO A 46 0.02 12.19 -27.44
C PRO A 46 -0.88 13.42 -27.42
N PRO A 47 -0.44 14.55 -26.83
CA PRO A 47 -1.23 15.79 -26.76
C PRO A 47 -1.65 16.34 -28.14
N GLU A 48 -0.88 16.06 -29.17
CA GLU A 48 -1.12 16.50 -30.54
C GLU A 48 -2.12 15.65 -31.31
N THR A 49 -2.64 14.57 -30.71
CA THR A 49 -3.59 13.66 -31.38
C THR A 49 -4.88 14.40 -31.72
N PRO A 50 -5.35 14.38 -32.99
CA PRO A 50 -6.59 15.01 -33.41
C PRO A 50 -7.79 14.51 -32.61
N PHE A 51 -8.76 15.42 -32.38
CA PHE A 51 -9.97 15.12 -31.60
C PHE A 51 -10.72 13.87 -32.11
N GLU A 52 -10.84 13.75 -33.44
CA GLU A 52 -11.53 12.62 -34.08
C GLU A 52 -10.86 11.25 -33.74
N GLN A 53 -9.53 11.20 -33.75
CA GLN A 53 -8.79 9.97 -33.37
C GLN A 53 -8.92 9.65 -31.87
N ARG A 54 -9.00 10.67 -31.02
CA ARG A 54 -9.25 10.47 -29.58
C ARG A 54 -10.63 9.90 -29.32
N GLU A 55 -11.63 10.36 -30.08
CA GLU A 55 -13.01 9.87 -29.91
C GLU A 55 -13.15 8.42 -30.41
N ILE A 56 -12.53 8.09 -31.53
CA ILE A 56 -12.47 6.69 -32.03
C ILE A 56 -11.78 5.79 -31.00
N PHE A 57 -10.66 6.22 -30.44
CA PHE A 57 -9.94 5.46 -29.42
C PHE A 57 -10.78 5.28 -28.14
N ARG A 58 -11.48 6.34 -27.69
CA ARG A 58 -12.40 6.31 -26.55
C ARG A 58 -13.50 5.28 -26.74
N GLU A 59 -14.09 5.25 -27.95
CA GLU A 59 -15.14 4.30 -28.29
C GLU A 59 -14.61 2.86 -28.34
N GLN A 60 -13.46 2.63 -28.97
CA GLN A 60 -12.82 1.32 -29.05
C GLN A 60 -12.46 0.74 -27.68
N MET A 61 -11.99 1.58 -26.77
CA MET A 61 -11.65 1.18 -25.40
C MET A 61 -12.86 1.12 -24.47
N GLY A 62 -14.07 1.51 -24.95
CA GLY A 62 -15.31 1.46 -24.15
C GLY A 62 -15.41 2.52 -23.06
N PHE A 63 -14.59 3.56 -23.11
CA PHE A 63 -14.62 4.66 -22.12
C PHE A 63 -15.88 5.54 -22.26
N ASN A 64 -16.63 5.43 -23.36
CA ASN A 64 -17.94 6.08 -23.55
C ASN A 64 -19.09 5.35 -22.88
N ARG A 65 -18.88 4.14 -22.33
CA ARG A 65 -19.92 3.39 -21.65
C ARG A 65 -20.24 4.00 -20.27
N PRO A 66 -21.45 3.78 -19.74
CA PRO A 66 -21.76 4.17 -18.36
C PRO A 66 -20.75 3.60 -17.36
N LEU A 67 -20.34 4.39 -16.37
CA LEU A 67 -19.33 3.97 -15.36
C LEU A 67 -19.68 2.65 -14.66
N VAL A 68 -20.98 2.38 -14.47
CA VAL A 68 -21.44 1.12 -13.87
C VAL A 68 -21.06 -0.08 -14.75
N VAL A 69 -21.20 0.06 -16.07
CA VAL A 69 -20.82 -1.01 -17.02
C VAL A 69 -19.32 -1.23 -17.02
N GLN A 70 -18.54 -0.15 -17.10
CA GLN A 70 -17.08 -0.23 -16.99
C GLN A 70 -16.62 -0.87 -15.70
N TYR A 71 -17.28 -0.58 -14.57
CA TYR A 71 -16.96 -1.19 -13.28
C TYR A 71 -17.29 -2.69 -13.24
N VAL A 72 -18.42 -3.11 -13.81
CA VAL A 72 -18.79 -4.53 -13.89
C VAL A 72 -17.81 -5.30 -14.77
N ASP A 73 -17.42 -4.73 -15.92
CA ASP A 73 -16.40 -5.30 -16.80
C ASP A 73 -15.07 -5.45 -16.04
N PHE A 74 -14.61 -4.37 -15.35
CA PHE A 74 -13.42 -4.41 -14.50
C PHE A 74 -13.48 -5.51 -13.44
N LEU A 75 -14.61 -5.67 -12.74
CA LEU A 75 -14.76 -6.73 -11.74
C LEU A 75 -14.67 -8.13 -12.37
N GLY A 76 -15.27 -8.31 -13.56
CA GLY A 76 -15.22 -9.56 -14.28
C GLY A 76 -13.79 -9.96 -14.66
N ASP A 77 -12.98 -9.00 -15.07
CA ASP A 77 -11.57 -9.21 -15.41
C ASP A 77 -10.70 -9.39 -14.16
N ALA A 78 -10.95 -8.61 -13.11
CA ALA A 78 -10.24 -8.73 -11.83
C ALA A 78 -10.41 -10.10 -11.18
N VAL A 79 -11.60 -10.71 -11.25
CA VAL A 79 -11.85 -12.08 -10.75
C VAL A 79 -11.03 -13.12 -11.54
N ARG A 80 -10.71 -12.84 -12.80
CA ARG A 80 -9.84 -13.70 -13.63
C ARG A 80 -8.35 -13.42 -13.43
N GLY A 81 -8.01 -12.43 -12.59
CA GLY A 81 -6.65 -12.00 -12.32
C GLY A 81 -6.12 -10.96 -13.31
N ASP A 82 -6.96 -10.45 -14.18
CA ASP A 82 -6.64 -9.35 -15.07
C ASP A 82 -7.06 -8.01 -14.44
N PHE A 83 -6.07 -7.22 -14.05
CA PHE A 83 -6.25 -5.88 -13.48
C PHE A 83 -5.95 -4.77 -14.52
N GLY A 84 -5.93 -5.14 -15.80
CA GLY A 84 -5.63 -4.23 -16.89
C GLY A 84 -4.15 -3.86 -16.99
N GLU A 85 -3.88 -2.87 -17.82
CA GLU A 85 -2.54 -2.37 -18.10
C GLU A 85 -2.31 -1.00 -17.45
N SER A 86 -1.06 -0.75 -17.09
CA SER A 86 -0.62 0.55 -16.59
C SER A 86 -0.68 1.59 -17.71
N PHE A 87 -1.44 2.63 -17.55
CA PHE A 87 -1.53 3.75 -18.50
C PHE A 87 -0.17 4.45 -18.75
N ARG A 88 0.76 4.33 -17.83
CA ARG A 88 2.08 4.94 -17.94
C ARG A 88 3.10 4.09 -18.70
N THR A 89 3.02 2.76 -18.59
CA THR A 89 4.05 1.85 -19.08
C THR A 89 3.56 0.86 -20.14
N GLY A 90 2.23 0.74 -20.34
CA GLY A 90 1.62 -0.25 -21.23
C GLY A 90 1.86 -1.70 -20.80
N ARG A 91 2.27 -1.93 -19.55
CA ARG A 91 2.56 -3.28 -19.03
C ARG A 91 1.43 -3.76 -18.12
N PRO A 92 1.17 -5.07 -18.04
CA PRO A 92 0.16 -5.62 -17.15
C PRO A 92 0.37 -5.14 -15.70
N ALA A 93 -0.69 -4.61 -15.08
CA ALA A 93 -0.62 -4.05 -13.73
C ALA A 93 -0.15 -5.07 -12.68
N VAL A 94 -0.61 -6.33 -12.80
CA VAL A 94 -0.18 -7.43 -11.91
C VAL A 94 1.32 -7.65 -11.97
N GLN A 95 1.91 -7.61 -13.15
CA GLN A 95 3.34 -7.81 -13.32
C GLN A 95 4.13 -6.71 -12.61
N LEU A 96 3.73 -5.46 -12.77
CA LEU A 96 4.37 -4.32 -12.10
C LEU A 96 4.29 -4.42 -10.57
N VAL A 97 3.14 -4.86 -10.05
CA VAL A 97 2.96 -5.10 -8.62
C VAL A 97 3.87 -6.23 -8.14
N MET A 98 3.89 -7.37 -8.83
CA MET A 98 4.71 -8.53 -8.46
C MET A 98 6.21 -8.24 -8.52
N GLU A 99 6.67 -7.42 -9.46
CA GLU A 99 8.07 -6.97 -9.52
C GLU A 99 8.48 -6.10 -8.32
N ARG A 100 7.54 -5.34 -7.74
CA ARG A 100 7.81 -4.45 -6.59
C ARG A 100 7.54 -5.11 -5.23
N MET A 101 6.73 -6.16 -5.20
CA MET A 101 6.35 -6.86 -3.99
C MET A 101 7.55 -7.36 -3.16
N PRO A 102 8.57 -8.01 -3.73
CA PRO A 102 9.73 -8.49 -2.95
C PRO A 102 10.45 -7.37 -2.21
N ALA A 103 10.67 -6.23 -2.87
CA ALA A 103 11.32 -5.08 -2.25
C ALA A 103 10.50 -4.53 -1.07
N THR A 104 9.17 -4.38 -1.27
CA THR A 104 8.26 -3.92 -0.23
C THR A 104 8.20 -4.87 0.95
N LEU A 105 8.12 -6.18 0.69
CA LEU A 105 8.09 -7.20 1.75
C LEU A 105 9.40 -7.22 2.52
N THR A 106 10.54 -7.20 1.84
CA THR A 106 11.86 -7.17 2.49
C THR A 106 11.99 -5.96 3.40
N LEU A 107 11.62 -4.77 2.91
CA LEU A 107 11.65 -3.55 3.71
C LEU A 107 10.72 -3.65 4.93
N THR A 108 9.50 -4.14 4.73
CA THR A 108 8.50 -4.28 5.79
C THR A 108 8.97 -5.24 6.88
N PHE A 109 9.43 -6.44 6.51
CA PHE A 109 9.90 -7.42 7.48
C PHE A 109 11.17 -6.95 8.19
N SER A 110 12.10 -6.30 7.49
CA SER A 110 13.29 -5.72 8.11
C SER A 110 12.93 -4.61 9.09
N ALA A 111 11.99 -3.73 8.76
CA ALA A 111 11.51 -2.69 9.65
C ALA A 111 10.83 -3.26 10.91
N ILE A 112 9.96 -4.27 10.74
CA ILE A 112 9.30 -4.95 11.87
C ILE A 112 10.35 -5.64 12.76
N PHE A 113 11.33 -6.32 12.16
CA PHE A 113 12.40 -6.98 12.91
C PHE A 113 13.19 -5.98 13.77
N VAL A 114 13.62 -4.86 13.19
CA VAL A 114 14.32 -3.79 13.92
C VAL A 114 13.43 -3.19 15.00
N ALA A 115 12.15 -2.95 14.71
CA ALA A 115 11.21 -2.42 15.69
C ALA A 115 11.06 -3.36 16.90
N ILE A 116 10.91 -4.67 16.68
CA ILE A 116 10.83 -5.67 17.75
C ILE A 116 12.15 -5.73 18.55
N LEU A 117 13.28 -5.73 17.84
CA LEU A 117 14.60 -5.79 18.46
C LEU A 117 14.88 -4.62 19.41
N ILE A 118 14.31 -3.46 19.13
CA ILE A 118 14.44 -2.26 19.96
C ILE A 118 13.33 -2.20 21.01
N SER A 119 12.07 -2.37 20.62
CA SER A 119 10.91 -2.11 21.49
C SER A 119 10.77 -3.14 22.60
N VAL A 120 11.05 -4.42 22.33
CA VAL A 120 10.87 -5.47 23.34
C VAL A 120 11.86 -5.30 24.50
N PRO A 121 13.20 -5.17 24.31
CA PRO A 121 14.12 -4.92 25.42
C PRO A 121 13.83 -3.62 26.16
N MET A 122 13.51 -2.53 25.44
CA MET A 122 13.15 -1.27 26.06
C MET A 122 11.88 -1.40 26.92
N GLY A 123 10.86 -2.07 26.44
CA GLY A 123 9.62 -2.32 27.18
C GLY A 123 9.86 -3.17 28.43
N ILE A 124 10.70 -4.21 28.36
CA ILE A 124 11.07 -5.04 29.51
C ILE A 124 11.80 -4.20 30.58
N VAL A 125 12.81 -3.43 30.16
CA VAL A 125 13.60 -2.58 31.07
C VAL A 125 12.74 -1.53 31.73
N SER A 126 11.88 -0.86 30.98
CA SER A 126 10.94 0.15 31.48
C SER A 126 9.94 -0.46 32.48
N SER A 127 9.40 -1.64 32.17
CA SER A 127 8.47 -2.34 33.07
C SER A 127 9.12 -2.81 34.37
N TYR A 128 10.33 -3.39 34.30
CA TYR A 128 11.05 -3.91 35.48
C TYR A 128 11.59 -2.80 36.37
N LYS A 129 12.11 -1.71 35.76
CA LYS A 129 12.70 -0.56 36.48
C LYS A 129 11.80 0.67 36.39
N ARG A 130 10.54 0.50 36.71
CA ARG A 130 9.53 1.56 36.65
C ARG A 130 9.93 2.79 37.52
N HIS A 131 9.73 3.99 36.99
CA HIS A 131 10.13 5.27 37.60
C HIS A 131 11.65 5.44 37.83
N SER A 132 12.47 4.60 37.21
CA SER A 132 13.92 4.75 37.23
C SER A 132 14.40 5.67 36.11
N ILE A 133 15.72 6.01 36.16
CA ILE A 133 16.35 6.78 35.07
C ILE A 133 16.27 6.06 33.73
N TRP A 134 16.25 4.73 33.72
CA TRP A 134 16.11 3.91 32.51
C TRP A 134 14.73 4.00 31.89
N ASP A 135 13.70 4.04 32.72
CA ASP A 135 12.32 4.26 32.26
C ASP A 135 12.15 5.67 31.68
N ASN A 136 12.74 6.67 32.31
CA ASN A 136 12.72 8.04 31.81
C ASN A 136 13.46 8.18 30.47
N ILE A 137 14.62 7.52 30.30
CA ILE A 137 15.36 7.50 29.03
C ILE A 137 14.54 6.80 27.93
N ALA A 138 13.94 5.64 28.23
CA ALA A 138 13.08 4.95 27.29
C ALA A 138 11.89 5.80 26.87
N THR A 139 11.23 6.44 27.81
CA THR A 139 10.10 7.35 27.57
C THR A 139 10.53 8.55 26.71
N LEU A 140 11.66 9.18 27.05
CA LEU A 140 12.21 10.29 26.27
C LEU A 140 12.49 9.88 24.82
N PHE A 141 13.08 8.70 24.62
CA PHE A 141 13.35 8.16 23.29
C PHE A 141 12.08 7.96 22.46
N VAL A 142 11.05 7.36 23.07
CA VAL A 142 9.75 7.13 22.41
C VAL A 142 9.07 8.46 22.05
N VAL A 143 8.98 9.38 23.02
CA VAL A 143 8.34 10.69 22.81
C VAL A 143 9.07 11.50 21.74
N THR A 144 10.42 11.50 21.78
CA THR A 144 11.22 12.19 20.77
C THR A 144 10.99 11.58 19.38
N GLY A 145 11.01 10.25 19.29
CA GLY A 145 10.73 9.55 18.00
C GLY A 145 9.34 9.83 17.45
N GLN A 146 8.32 9.92 18.30
CA GLN A 146 6.95 10.25 17.89
C GLN A 146 6.77 11.72 17.48
N ALA A 147 7.54 12.63 18.09
CA ALA A 147 7.50 14.05 17.77
C ALA A 147 8.21 14.39 16.44
N MET A 148 9.10 13.52 15.97
CA MET A 148 9.82 13.74 14.73
C MET A 148 8.96 13.43 13.51
N PRO A 149 8.95 14.30 12.47
CA PRO A 149 8.34 13.97 11.19
C PRO A 149 9.00 12.73 10.57
N ILE A 150 8.21 11.76 10.09
CA ILE A 150 8.70 10.49 9.56
C ILE A 150 9.71 10.69 8.42
N PHE A 151 9.46 11.65 7.52
CA PHE A 151 10.37 11.94 6.40
C PHE A 151 11.75 12.45 6.90
N TRP A 152 11.75 13.27 7.96
CA TRP A 152 12.98 13.82 8.54
C TRP A 152 13.81 12.71 9.22
N LEU A 153 13.15 11.85 9.98
CA LEU A 153 13.80 10.67 10.56
C LEU A 153 14.41 9.77 9.47
N GLY A 154 13.65 9.54 8.37
CA GLY A 154 14.15 8.79 7.21
C GLY A 154 15.40 9.40 6.60
N LEU A 155 15.43 10.73 6.39
CA LEU A 155 16.60 11.44 5.89
C LEU A 155 17.80 11.34 6.82
N LEU A 156 17.60 11.48 8.14
CA LEU A 156 18.66 11.30 9.13
C LEU A 156 19.26 9.90 9.07
N LEU A 157 18.42 8.86 8.99
CA LEU A 157 18.90 7.48 8.89
C LEU A 157 19.70 7.25 7.60
N ILE A 158 19.27 7.81 6.47
CA ILE A 158 20.02 7.75 5.20
C ILE A 158 21.39 8.44 5.36
N ILE A 159 21.44 9.62 5.97
CA ILE A 159 22.70 10.35 6.18
C ILE A 159 23.63 9.56 7.11
N ILE A 160 23.12 9.05 8.21
CA ILE A 160 23.94 8.32 9.18
C ILE A 160 24.42 6.99 8.59
N PHE A 161 23.53 6.14 8.17
CA PHE A 161 23.84 4.76 7.77
C PHE A 161 24.28 4.63 6.31
N GLY A 162 23.78 5.50 5.43
CA GLY A 162 24.11 5.47 4.01
C GLY A 162 25.34 6.32 3.66
N VAL A 163 25.37 7.57 4.10
CA VAL A 163 26.43 8.51 3.70
C VAL A 163 27.65 8.42 4.63
N ASN A 164 27.45 8.53 5.96
CA ASN A 164 28.55 8.60 6.93
C ASN A 164 29.14 7.22 7.21
N LEU A 165 28.33 6.26 7.60
CA LEU A 165 28.78 4.90 7.94
C LEU A 165 28.97 4.01 6.71
N LYS A 166 28.28 4.31 5.59
CA LYS A 166 28.31 3.51 4.34
C LYS A 166 27.93 2.05 4.54
N TRP A 167 27.07 1.77 5.52
CA TRP A 167 26.58 0.42 5.82
C TRP A 167 25.42 0.01 4.91
N LEU A 168 24.63 1.00 4.47
CA LEU A 168 23.44 0.79 3.66
C LEU A 168 23.52 1.65 2.39
N PRO A 169 22.88 1.23 1.28
CA PRO A 169 22.77 2.05 0.09
C PRO A 169 21.91 3.29 0.36
N VAL A 170 22.30 4.42 -0.24
CA VAL A 170 21.56 5.69 -0.10
C VAL A 170 20.29 5.73 -0.95
N SER A 171 20.20 4.89 -1.97
CA SER A 171 19.06 4.79 -2.88
C SER A 171 19.06 3.46 -3.63
N GLY A 172 17.89 3.08 -4.14
CA GLY A 172 17.73 1.85 -4.89
C GLY A 172 17.47 0.63 -4.00
N TYR A 173 17.11 -0.45 -4.69
CA TYR A 173 17.02 -1.80 -4.14
C TYR A 173 18.03 -2.61 -4.93
N GLY A 174 19.16 -2.90 -4.29
CA GLY A 174 20.31 -3.58 -4.91
C GLY A 174 20.05 -5.01 -5.33
#